data_330077904b4703d275e2dccd4b40b71f
#
_entry.id   330077904b4703d275e2dccd4b40b71f
#
_cell.length_a   1.000
_cell.length_b   1.000
_cell.length_c   1.000
_cell.angle_alpha   90.00
_cell.angle_beta   90.00
_cell.angle_gamma   90.00
#
_symmetry.space_group_name_H-M   'P 1'
#
loop_
_entity.id
_entity.type
_entity.pdbx_description
1 polymer ?
#
loop_
_entity_poly.entity_id
_entity_poly.type
_entity_poly.pdbx_seq_one_letter_code
_entity_poly.pdbx_strand_id
1 'polypeptide(L)'
;MVAEDRFAYEELVRRMTSEENISPKTESCNVSMPSVPPDLSVIDADAFGEEYSLREFSSKGNLIEPATECTDDFFSSLLSQMQDLKLKNAAEVKQQEAAILAQKRKVETDPNEFERVLRARLGLEPSRPPFRRLSSEELLIANKLLGPGPESEMVSPPPSAATNNLSVTRRDVRTLIGLNWLNDEVINMYMALIASMENTATKNPPTTYAFSTFFISSLESKGYEGVRRWTRRINLFSYELVLIPIHVRVHWILALIDMKQKTVVLLDSLGGRHSHHYGLEIIEYLRREHADKHSTKFSFNTDEWQIIDRCNVPQQNNGSDCGVFTCQYARSCAQNYRYYGSVADVEFDFTSADMPDARRRMAYELHKASILPPLS
;
A
#
# COMPACT_ATOMS: atom_id res chain seq x y z
N MET A 1 -9.99 -4.36 25.18
CA MET A 1 -10.25 -3.12 24.46
C MET A 1 -11.54 -2.54 24.98
N VAL A 2 -11.49 -1.33 25.47
CA VAL A 2 -12.60 -0.68 26.21
C VAL A 2 -13.66 -0.22 25.20
N ALA A 3 -14.92 -0.16 25.60
CA ALA A 3 -16.04 0.27 24.74
C ALA A 3 -15.85 1.68 24.13
N GLU A 4 -15.08 2.53 24.80
CA GLU A 4 -14.73 3.88 24.36
C GLU A 4 -13.84 3.89 23.09
N ASP A 5 -12.92 2.93 22.97
CA ASP A 5 -12.03 2.83 21.79
C ASP A 5 -12.81 2.41 20.53
N ARG A 6 -13.83 1.58 20.69
CA ARG A 6 -14.68 1.15 19.59
C ARG A 6 -15.54 2.28 19.05
N PHE A 7 -16.10 3.11 19.95
CA PHE A 7 -16.90 4.26 19.56
C PHE A 7 -16.07 5.31 18.78
N ALA A 8 -14.85 5.58 19.26
CA ALA A 8 -13.92 6.49 18.59
C ALA A 8 -13.56 6.00 17.17
N TYR A 9 -13.41 4.69 16.99
CA TYR A 9 -13.15 4.11 15.68
C TYR A 9 -14.37 4.16 14.74
N GLU A 10 -15.56 3.83 15.23
CA GLU A 10 -16.79 3.91 14.44
C GLU A 10 -17.08 5.35 13.98
N GLU A 11 -16.76 6.34 14.82
CA GLU A 11 -16.86 7.76 14.45
C GLU A 11 -15.81 8.16 13.39
N LEU A 12 -14.56 7.63 13.48
CA LEU A 12 -13.53 7.85 12.48
C LEU A 12 -13.95 7.29 11.12
N VAL A 13 -14.44 6.06 11.08
CA VAL A 13 -14.93 5.42 9.85
C VAL A 13 -16.09 6.20 9.26
N ARG A 14 -17.05 6.66 10.09
CA ARG A 14 -18.17 7.47 9.62
C ARG A 14 -17.72 8.78 8.97
N ARG A 15 -16.74 9.48 9.54
CA ARG A 15 -16.17 10.70 8.97
C ARG A 15 -15.50 10.43 7.62
N MET A 16 -14.69 9.40 7.53
CA MET A 16 -13.99 9.05 6.30
C MET A 16 -14.94 8.62 5.18
N THR A 17 -16.03 7.89 5.50
CA THR A 17 -17.03 7.47 4.51
C THR A 17 -18.05 8.57 4.15
N SER A 18 -18.25 9.59 5.00
CA SER A 18 -19.14 10.72 4.71
C SER A 18 -18.50 11.80 3.84
N GLU A 19 -17.18 11.92 3.82
CA GLU A 19 -16.45 12.84 2.94
C GLU A 19 -16.40 12.36 1.48
N GLU A 20 -16.60 11.07 1.21
CA GLU A 20 -16.66 10.52 -0.15
C GLU A 20 -18.03 10.70 -0.85
N ASN A 21 -19.06 11.12 -0.14
CA ASN A 21 -20.40 11.31 -0.71
C ASN A 21 -20.67 12.73 -1.29
N ILE A 22 -19.64 13.49 -1.64
CA ILE A 22 -19.80 14.65 -2.50
C ILE A 22 -19.74 14.17 -3.94
N SER A 23 -20.84 13.63 -4.40
CA SER A 23 -21.14 13.38 -5.82
C SER A 23 -21.04 14.70 -6.57
N PRO A 24 -20.24 14.82 -7.63
CA PRO A 24 -20.35 15.96 -8.52
C PRO A 24 -21.72 15.87 -9.19
N LYS A 25 -22.59 16.85 -8.93
CA LYS A 25 -23.81 17.03 -9.71
C LYS A 25 -23.40 17.23 -11.14
N THR A 26 -23.65 16.22 -11.97
CA THR A 26 -23.60 16.34 -13.44
C THR A 26 -24.79 17.17 -13.87
N GLU A 27 -24.61 18.47 -13.96
CA GLU A 27 -25.44 19.30 -14.82
C GLU A 27 -25.03 19.02 -16.27
N SER A 28 -25.91 18.39 -16.99
CA SER A 28 -25.80 18.16 -18.44
C SER A 28 -25.89 19.49 -19.17
N CYS A 29 -24.78 20.13 -19.46
CA CYS A 29 -24.68 21.16 -20.47
C CYS A 29 -24.27 20.51 -21.78
N ASN A 30 -25.24 20.32 -22.68
CA ASN A 30 -25.01 20.05 -24.08
C ASN A 30 -24.31 21.26 -24.72
N VAL A 31 -23.01 21.19 -24.85
CA VAL A 31 -22.23 22.10 -25.70
C VAL A 31 -21.60 21.23 -26.79
N SER A 32 -22.07 21.44 -28.00
CA SER A 32 -21.48 20.86 -29.21
C SER A 32 -20.03 21.28 -29.35
N MET A 33 -19.13 20.32 -29.39
CA MET A 33 -17.69 20.52 -29.66
C MET A 33 -17.51 21.01 -31.12
N PRO A 34 -16.77 22.09 -31.36
CA PRO A 34 -16.26 22.37 -32.70
C PRO A 34 -15.09 21.41 -33.00
N SER A 35 -15.09 20.91 -34.24
CA SER A 35 -14.06 20.05 -34.81
C SER A 35 -12.65 20.68 -34.67
N VAL A 36 -11.71 19.92 -34.14
CA VAL A 36 -10.29 20.26 -34.03
C VAL A 36 -9.68 20.20 -35.44
N PRO A 37 -8.99 21.26 -35.92
CA PRO A 37 -8.17 21.17 -37.13
C PRO A 37 -6.85 20.41 -36.81
N PRO A 38 -6.33 19.65 -37.80
CA PRO A 38 -5.04 19.02 -37.67
C PRO A 38 -3.93 20.05 -37.91
N ASP A 39 -2.87 19.95 -37.12
CA ASP A 39 -1.57 20.62 -37.27
C ASP A 39 -1.28 21.76 -36.29
N LEU A 40 -0.65 21.35 -35.19
CA LEU A 40 0.08 22.25 -34.29
C LEU A 40 1.52 21.76 -34.18
N SER A 41 2.23 21.81 -35.31
CA SER A 41 3.70 21.88 -35.29
C SER A 41 4.08 23.34 -35.59
N VAL A 42 4.89 23.91 -34.69
CA VAL A 42 5.49 25.26 -34.77
C VAL A 42 4.63 26.39 -34.20
N ILE A 43 4.78 26.65 -32.92
CA ILE A 43 4.58 27.99 -32.37
C ILE A 43 5.97 28.58 -32.13
N ASP A 44 6.35 29.49 -32.98
CA ASP A 44 7.55 30.28 -32.87
C ASP A 44 7.45 31.22 -31.64
N ALA A 45 8.41 31.15 -30.75
CA ALA A 45 8.40 31.87 -29.46
C ALA A 45 8.74 33.37 -29.57
N ASP A 46 8.93 33.90 -30.78
CA ASP A 46 9.41 35.29 -31.00
C ASP A 46 8.33 36.29 -31.47
N ALA A 47 7.05 35.94 -31.40
CA ALA A 47 5.97 36.78 -31.93
C ALA A 47 5.16 37.56 -30.85
N PHE A 48 5.71 37.82 -29.67
CA PHE A 48 5.07 38.67 -28.66
C PHE A 48 5.88 39.94 -28.40
N GLY A 49 5.92 40.79 -29.41
CA GLY A 49 6.48 42.11 -29.30
C GLY A 49 5.66 43.09 -30.13
N GLU A 50 4.41 43.37 -29.75
CA GLU A 50 3.72 44.56 -30.23
C GLU A 50 2.83 45.14 -29.10
N GLU A 51 3.06 46.41 -28.80
CA GLU A 51 2.32 47.24 -27.89
C GLU A 51 0.83 47.30 -28.26
N TYR A 52 -0.04 46.81 -27.39
CA TYR A 52 -1.45 47.15 -27.43
C TYR A 52 -1.72 48.47 -26.76
N SER A 53 -1.85 49.54 -27.55
CA SER A 53 -2.41 50.81 -27.19
C SER A 53 -3.89 50.65 -26.85
N LEU A 54 -4.27 50.87 -25.59
CA LEU A 54 -5.64 50.94 -25.13
C LEU A 54 -6.28 52.22 -25.69
N ARG A 55 -7.11 52.09 -26.73
CA ARG A 55 -8.04 53.14 -27.13
C ARG A 55 -9.31 53.04 -26.31
N GLU A 56 -9.66 54.24 -25.74
CA GLU A 56 -10.82 54.59 -24.95
C GLU A 56 -12.15 54.05 -25.49
N PHE A 57 -12.95 53.45 -24.61
CA PHE A 57 -14.38 53.39 -24.72
C PHE A 57 -14.98 54.32 -23.67
N SER A 58 -15.34 55.54 -24.12
CA SER A 58 -16.15 56.46 -23.34
C SER A 58 -17.63 56.26 -23.64
N SER A 59 -18.44 55.91 -22.64
CA SER A 59 -19.77 56.48 -22.50
C SER A 59 -20.38 56.25 -21.12
N LYS A 60 -20.57 57.38 -20.43
CA LYS A 60 -21.52 57.67 -19.35
C LYS A 60 -21.21 57.14 -17.93
N GLY A 61 -20.59 58.03 -17.20
CA GLY A 61 -21.10 58.52 -15.90
C GLY A 61 -21.01 57.60 -14.70
N ASN A 62 -19.84 57.58 -14.07
CA ASN A 62 -19.63 57.84 -12.65
C ASN A 62 -18.12 57.81 -12.40
N LEU A 63 -17.63 58.89 -11.78
CA LEU A 63 -16.25 59.01 -11.34
C LEU A 63 -15.96 57.86 -10.37
N ILE A 64 -15.14 56.90 -10.82
CA ILE A 64 -14.38 56.01 -9.95
C ILE A 64 -12.96 56.55 -9.99
N GLU A 65 -12.47 56.99 -8.82
CA GLU A 65 -11.09 57.42 -8.66
C GLU A 65 -10.14 56.31 -9.13
N PRO A 66 -9.01 56.60 -9.80
CA PRO A 66 -8.08 55.59 -10.22
C PRO A 66 -7.43 55.00 -8.96
N ALA A 67 -7.66 53.71 -8.75
CA ALA A 67 -6.85 52.93 -7.82
C ALA A 67 -5.44 52.82 -8.40
N THR A 68 -4.62 53.79 -8.04
CA THR A 68 -3.17 53.79 -8.25
C THR A 68 -2.54 52.78 -7.29
N GLU A 69 -1.62 51.99 -7.85
CA GLU A 69 -0.64 51.17 -7.14
C GLU A 69 -1.08 49.75 -6.69
N CYS A 70 -1.41 48.87 -7.63
CA CYS A 70 -1.36 47.41 -7.33
C CYS A 70 -1.17 46.48 -8.54
N THR A 71 -0.58 46.93 -9.64
CA THR A 71 -0.48 46.14 -10.85
C THR A 71 0.86 45.43 -11.02
N ASP A 72 1.97 46.00 -10.64
CA ASP A 72 3.31 45.44 -10.88
C ASP A 72 3.63 44.27 -9.93
N ASP A 73 3.22 44.36 -8.66
CA ASP A 73 3.44 43.28 -7.68
C ASP A 73 2.58 42.04 -7.98
N PHE A 74 1.35 42.25 -8.45
CA PHE A 74 0.46 41.12 -8.80
C PHE A 74 0.97 40.35 -10.02
N PHE A 75 1.37 41.06 -11.08
CA PHE A 75 1.93 40.44 -12.28
C PHE A 75 3.28 39.77 -12.01
N SER A 76 4.13 40.39 -11.20
CA SER A 76 5.40 39.80 -10.78
C SER A 76 5.20 38.54 -9.95
N SER A 77 4.23 38.52 -9.04
CA SER A 77 3.84 37.33 -8.26
C SER A 77 3.27 36.22 -9.14
N LEU A 78 2.42 36.56 -10.12
CA LEU A 78 1.83 35.62 -11.07
C LEU A 78 2.91 35.00 -11.98
N LEU A 79 3.83 35.80 -12.48
CA LEU A 79 4.96 35.33 -13.29
C LEU A 79 5.87 34.39 -12.48
N SER A 80 6.14 34.70 -11.22
CA SER A 80 6.90 33.83 -10.33
C SER A 80 6.18 32.49 -10.10
N GLN A 81 4.88 32.51 -9.84
CA GLN A 81 4.08 31.29 -9.69
C GLN A 81 4.05 30.43 -10.97
N MET A 82 3.95 31.08 -12.14
CA MET A 82 4.02 30.38 -13.42
C MET A 82 5.40 29.77 -13.70
N GLN A 83 6.48 30.45 -13.31
CA GLN A 83 7.84 29.91 -13.41
C GLN A 83 8.03 28.72 -12.47
N ASP A 84 7.55 28.80 -11.24
CA ASP A 84 7.59 27.68 -10.29
C ASP A 84 6.77 26.48 -10.77
N LEU A 85 5.62 26.74 -11.38
CA LEU A 85 4.78 25.67 -11.98
C LEU A 85 5.49 25.01 -13.18
N LYS A 86 6.13 25.80 -14.05
CA LYS A 86 6.94 25.27 -15.15
C LYS A 86 8.12 24.41 -14.67
N LEU A 87 8.80 24.85 -13.61
CA LEU A 87 9.90 24.09 -13.00
C LEU A 87 9.42 22.78 -12.39
N LYS A 88 8.28 22.80 -11.68
CA LYS A 88 7.65 21.59 -11.11
C LYS A 88 7.24 20.62 -12.21
N ASN A 89 6.54 21.08 -13.25
CA ASN A 89 6.12 20.24 -14.36
C ASN A 89 7.33 19.66 -15.12
N ALA A 90 8.40 20.44 -15.31
CA ALA A 90 9.62 19.94 -15.94
C ALA A 90 10.33 18.87 -15.08
N ALA A 91 10.29 19.00 -13.76
CA ALA A 91 10.83 18.00 -12.84
C ALA A 91 10.00 16.71 -12.86
N GLU A 92 8.67 16.81 -12.89
CA GLU A 92 7.76 15.65 -13.01
C GLU A 92 7.94 14.92 -14.33
N VAL A 93 8.06 15.64 -15.45
CA VAL A 93 8.34 15.04 -16.77
C VAL A 93 9.67 14.31 -16.75
N LYS A 94 10.73 14.93 -16.21
CA LYS A 94 12.04 14.26 -16.06
C LYS A 94 11.96 13.00 -15.21
N GLN A 95 11.18 13.03 -14.14
CA GLN A 95 10.99 11.87 -13.27
C GLN A 95 10.25 10.75 -14.01
N GLN A 96 9.22 11.09 -14.79
CA GLN A 96 8.50 10.13 -15.62
C GLN A 96 9.38 9.53 -16.71
N GLU A 97 10.17 10.35 -17.41
CA GLU A 97 11.14 9.87 -18.42
C GLU A 97 12.18 8.94 -17.80
N ALA A 98 12.71 9.29 -16.62
CA ALA A 98 13.65 8.43 -15.91
C ALA A 98 13.00 7.10 -15.48
N ALA A 99 11.75 7.10 -15.04
CA ALA A 99 10.99 5.89 -14.70
C ALA A 99 10.76 5.01 -15.94
N ILE A 100 10.37 5.60 -17.07
CA ILE A 100 10.19 4.88 -18.36
C ILE A 100 11.51 4.27 -18.81
N LEU A 101 12.62 5.02 -18.71
CA LEU A 101 13.94 4.53 -19.10
C LEU A 101 14.42 3.40 -18.18
N ALA A 102 14.15 3.51 -16.87
CA ALA A 102 14.45 2.46 -15.90
C ALA A 102 13.64 1.19 -16.20
N GLN A 103 12.35 1.33 -16.51
CA GLN A 103 11.50 0.21 -16.89
C GLN A 103 11.96 -0.44 -18.22
N LYS A 104 12.35 0.38 -19.21
CA LYS A 104 12.93 -0.11 -20.46
C LYS A 104 14.20 -0.92 -20.23
N ARG A 105 15.11 -0.44 -19.37
CA ARG A 105 16.33 -1.18 -19.01
C ARG A 105 16.01 -2.49 -18.27
N LYS A 106 14.99 -2.51 -17.39
CA LYS A 106 14.55 -3.75 -16.71
C LYS A 106 14.07 -4.79 -17.73
N VAL A 107 13.26 -4.38 -18.69
CA VAL A 107 12.77 -5.27 -19.78
C VAL A 107 13.92 -5.82 -20.63
N GLU A 108 14.95 -5.02 -20.89
CA GLU A 108 16.13 -5.42 -21.68
C GLU A 108 17.05 -6.38 -20.91
N THR A 109 17.06 -6.33 -19.57
CA THR A 109 18.00 -7.10 -18.73
C THR A 109 17.38 -8.29 -18.02
N ASP A 110 16.05 -8.33 -17.85
CA ASP A 110 15.32 -9.40 -17.17
C ASP A 110 14.37 -10.12 -18.15
N PRO A 111 14.68 -11.37 -18.55
CA PRO A 111 13.81 -12.15 -19.44
C PRO A 111 12.39 -12.34 -18.87
N ASN A 112 12.22 -12.39 -17.55
CA ASN A 112 10.91 -12.54 -16.93
C ASN A 112 10.09 -11.25 -17.06
N GLU A 113 10.74 -10.08 -16.98
CA GLU A 113 10.08 -8.79 -17.18
C GLU A 113 9.63 -8.62 -18.63
N PHE A 114 10.46 -9.05 -19.59
CA PHE A 114 10.09 -9.06 -21.01
C PHE A 114 8.87 -9.97 -21.26
N GLU A 115 8.89 -11.18 -20.71
CA GLU A 115 7.76 -12.12 -20.84
C GLU A 115 6.48 -11.54 -20.21
N ARG A 116 6.58 -10.90 -19.05
CA ARG A 116 5.47 -10.25 -18.36
C ARG A 116 4.83 -9.16 -19.22
N VAL A 117 5.64 -8.25 -19.75
CA VAL A 117 5.16 -7.15 -20.61
C VAL A 117 4.57 -7.67 -21.92
N LEU A 118 5.16 -8.72 -22.49
CA LEU A 118 4.66 -9.35 -23.71
C LEU A 118 3.29 -10.01 -23.47
N ARG A 119 3.13 -10.74 -22.37
CA ARG A 119 1.84 -11.35 -22.00
C ARG A 119 0.76 -10.31 -21.79
N ALA A 120 1.05 -9.22 -21.05
CA ALA A 120 0.14 -8.12 -20.84
C ALA A 120 -0.34 -7.49 -22.16
N ARG A 121 0.58 -7.25 -23.12
CA ARG A 121 0.24 -6.70 -24.44
C ARG A 121 -0.58 -7.64 -25.32
N LEU A 122 -0.40 -8.94 -25.16
CA LEU A 122 -1.13 -9.94 -25.94
C LEU A 122 -2.47 -10.34 -25.30
N GLY A 123 -2.84 -9.72 -24.17
CA GLY A 123 -4.03 -10.12 -23.41
C GLY A 123 -3.94 -11.56 -22.87
N LEU A 124 -2.73 -12.11 -22.76
CA LEU A 124 -2.45 -13.45 -22.24
C LEU A 124 -2.21 -13.41 -20.73
N GLU A 125 -2.62 -12.35 -20.05
CA GLU A 125 -2.63 -12.30 -18.60
C GLU A 125 -3.47 -13.49 -18.10
N PRO A 126 -2.94 -14.35 -17.24
CA PRO A 126 -3.79 -15.32 -16.60
C PRO A 126 -4.88 -14.56 -15.88
N SER A 127 -6.11 -14.95 -16.10
CA SER A 127 -7.23 -14.43 -15.33
C SER A 127 -6.83 -14.52 -13.86
N ARG A 128 -6.92 -13.39 -13.15
CA ARG A 128 -6.67 -13.28 -11.72
C ARG A 128 -7.20 -14.53 -11.02
N PRO A 129 -6.41 -15.32 -10.31
CA PRO A 129 -6.93 -16.48 -9.64
C PRO A 129 -8.06 -16.04 -8.70
N PRO A 130 -9.23 -16.65 -8.75
CA PRO A 130 -10.34 -16.27 -7.90
C PRO A 130 -9.96 -16.45 -6.44
N PHE A 131 -10.55 -15.61 -5.58
CA PHE A 131 -10.39 -15.75 -4.13
C PHE A 131 -10.66 -17.21 -3.71
N ARG A 132 -9.67 -17.86 -3.11
CA ARG A 132 -9.80 -19.25 -2.69
C ARG A 132 -10.76 -19.36 -1.50
N ARG A 133 -11.88 -20.01 -1.73
CA ARG A 133 -12.81 -20.45 -0.69
C ARG A 133 -12.43 -21.82 -0.17
N LEU A 134 -12.85 -22.13 1.05
CA LEU A 134 -12.68 -23.45 1.64
C LEU A 134 -13.60 -24.46 0.95
N SER A 135 -13.13 -25.70 0.80
CA SER A 135 -13.98 -26.84 0.46
C SER A 135 -15.00 -27.13 1.58
N SER A 136 -15.97 -27.98 1.31
CA SER A 136 -16.97 -28.35 2.33
C SER A 136 -16.34 -28.99 3.55
N GLU A 137 -15.30 -29.82 3.38
CA GLU A 137 -14.58 -30.46 4.48
C GLU A 137 -13.74 -29.45 5.28
N GLU A 138 -12.99 -28.57 4.59
CA GLU A 138 -12.21 -27.51 5.20
C GLU A 138 -13.11 -26.54 5.99
N LEU A 139 -14.27 -26.20 5.42
CA LEU A 139 -15.26 -25.34 6.05
C LEU A 139 -15.87 -25.95 7.32
N LEU A 140 -16.12 -27.28 7.30
CA LEU A 140 -16.59 -27.98 8.49
C LEU A 140 -15.58 -27.89 9.63
N ILE A 141 -14.29 -28.09 9.33
CA ILE A 141 -13.21 -27.94 10.31
C ILE A 141 -13.15 -26.49 10.82
N ALA A 142 -13.13 -25.50 9.92
CA ALA A 142 -13.09 -24.10 10.29
C ALA A 142 -14.26 -23.71 11.23
N ASN A 143 -15.48 -24.12 10.90
CA ASN A 143 -16.66 -23.86 11.71
C ASN A 143 -16.59 -24.53 13.09
N LYS A 144 -16.02 -25.73 13.19
CA LYS A 144 -15.78 -26.40 14.47
C LYS A 144 -14.77 -25.63 15.34
N LEU A 145 -13.71 -25.09 14.75
CA LEU A 145 -12.70 -24.31 15.45
C LEU A 145 -13.27 -22.98 15.96
N LEU A 146 -14.11 -22.33 15.17
CA LEU A 146 -14.82 -21.12 15.53
C LEU A 146 -16.02 -21.34 16.47
N GLY A 147 -16.43 -22.59 16.65
CA GLY A 147 -17.53 -22.97 17.53
C GLY A 147 -17.20 -22.93 19.02
N PRO A 148 -18.15 -23.31 19.90
CA PRO A 148 -17.96 -23.34 21.34
C PRO A 148 -16.86 -24.33 21.75
N GLY A 149 -16.16 -24.01 22.84
CA GLY A 149 -15.09 -24.83 23.43
C GLY A 149 -14.30 -24.07 24.47
N PRO A 150 -13.40 -24.75 25.21
CA PRO A 150 -12.55 -24.11 26.20
C PRO A 150 -11.63 -23.04 25.55
N GLU A 151 -11.56 -21.85 26.16
CA GLU A 151 -10.74 -20.76 25.62
C GLU A 151 -9.24 -21.06 25.58
N SER A 152 -8.77 -21.85 26.55
CA SER A 152 -7.36 -22.28 26.64
C SER A 152 -6.99 -23.43 25.71
N GLU A 153 -7.95 -24.00 24.96
CA GLU A 153 -7.68 -25.08 24.02
C GLU A 153 -6.75 -24.59 22.91
N MET A 154 -5.67 -25.32 22.70
CA MET A 154 -4.73 -25.07 21.59
C MET A 154 -5.39 -25.44 20.27
N VAL A 155 -5.46 -24.48 19.37
CA VAL A 155 -6.06 -24.63 18.03
C VAL A 155 -5.00 -24.95 16.99
N SER A 156 -3.84 -24.33 17.09
CA SER A 156 -2.69 -24.59 16.23
C SER A 156 -1.91 -25.83 16.67
N PRO A 157 -1.11 -26.43 15.77
CA PRO A 157 -0.09 -27.39 16.18
C PRO A 157 0.87 -26.80 17.21
N PRO A 158 1.67 -27.64 17.88
CA PRO A 158 2.72 -27.15 18.79
C PRO A 158 3.64 -26.15 18.10
N PRO A 159 4.22 -25.21 18.85
CA PRO A 159 5.16 -24.23 18.31
C PRO A 159 6.29 -24.91 17.53
N SER A 160 6.61 -24.34 16.38
CA SER A 160 7.64 -24.86 15.46
C SER A 160 8.40 -23.70 14.81
N ALA A 161 9.48 -24.01 14.11
CA ALA A 161 10.19 -23.02 13.31
C ALA A 161 9.30 -22.36 12.26
N ALA A 162 8.38 -23.13 11.64
CA ALA A 162 7.43 -22.63 10.63
C ALA A 162 6.43 -21.63 11.20
N THR A 163 6.11 -21.74 12.49
CA THR A 163 5.23 -20.80 13.19
C THR A 163 5.99 -19.73 13.97
N ASN A 164 7.32 -19.63 13.76
CA ASN A 164 8.20 -18.77 14.54
C ASN A 164 8.06 -19.00 16.07
N ASN A 165 7.83 -20.27 16.46
CA ASN A 165 7.52 -20.70 17.82
C ASN A 165 6.25 -20.06 18.42
N LEU A 166 5.35 -19.56 17.60
CA LEU A 166 4.04 -19.06 17.99
C LEU A 166 3.00 -20.17 18.01
N SER A 167 1.94 -19.95 18.78
CA SER A 167 0.77 -20.81 18.85
C SER A 167 -0.46 -19.97 19.16
N VAL A 168 -1.62 -20.44 18.73
CA VAL A 168 -2.90 -19.78 19.00
C VAL A 168 -3.86 -20.69 19.73
N THR A 169 -4.59 -20.12 20.66
CA THR A 169 -5.65 -20.76 21.43
C THR A 169 -7.01 -20.50 20.80
N ARG A 170 -8.04 -21.20 21.30
CA ARG A 170 -9.42 -20.92 20.90
C ARG A 170 -9.86 -19.49 21.22
N ARG A 171 -9.37 -18.90 22.33
CA ARG A 171 -9.59 -17.49 22.65
C ARG A 171 -9.14 -16.57 21.53
N ASP A 172 -7.94 -16.83 20.96
CA ASP A 172 -7.36 -16.02 19.90
C ASP A 172 -8.16 -16.20 18.60
N VAL A 173 -8.46 -17.44 18.22
CA VAL A 173 -9.23 -17.75 17.02
C VAL A 173 -10.66 -17.20 17.07
N ARG A 174 -11.24 -17.01 18.27
CA ARG A 174 -12.55 -16.33 18.44
C ARG A 174 -12.55 -14.89 17.92
N THR A 175 -11.41 -14.24 17.83
CA THR A 175 -11.31 -12.92 17.19
C THR A 175 -11.64 -12.96 15.70
N LEU A 176 -11.63 -14.14 15.08
CA LEU A 176 -12.04 -14.35 13.68
C LEU A 176 -13.58 -14.51 13.53
N ILE A 177 -14.36 -14.54 14.63
CA ILE A 177 -15.81 -14.72 14.56
C ILE A 177 -16.49 -13.38 14.24
N GLY A 178 -17.37 -13.39 13.24
CA GLY A 178 -18.20 -12.23 12.89
C GLY A 178 -17.37 -10.98 12.61
N LEU A 179 -17.68 -9.89 13.29
CA LEU A 179 -17.02 -8.59 13.17
C LEU A 179 -16.11 -8.30 14.37
N ASN A 180 -15.51 -9.31 14.99
CA ASN A 180 -14.53 -9.09 16.04
C ASN A 180 -13.22 -8.54 15.45
N TRP A 181 -12.52 -7.73 16.23
CA TRP A 181 -11.18 -7.27 15.90
C TRP A 181 -10.16 -8.37 16.14
N LEU A 182 -9.24 -8.55 15.18
CA LEU A 182 -8.14 -9.50 15.35
C LEU A 182 -7.19 -9.01 16.44
N ASN A 183 -6.70 -9.97 17.23
CA ASN A 183 -5.63 -9.71 18.19
C ASN A 183 -4.23 -9.93 17.57
N ASP A 184 -3.21 -9.52 18.31
CA ASP A 184 -1.80 -9.65 17.92
C ASP A 184 -1.39 -11.10 17.66
N GLU A 185 -1.89 -12.06 18.45
CA GLU A 185 -1.52 -13.47 18.35
C GLU A 185 -1.92 -14.06 17.00
N VAL A 186 -3.14 -13.78 16.55
CA VAL A 186 -3.63 -14.23 15.25
C VAL A 186 -2.82 -13.59 14.11
N ILE A 187 -2.58 -12.28 14.18
CA ILE A 187 -1.86 -11.57 13.13
C ILE A 187 -0.41 -12.04 13.07
N ASN A 188 0.28 -12.10 14.23
CA ASN A 188 1.68 -12.53 14.30
C ASN A 188 1.87 -13.95 13.77
N MET A 189 1.01 -14.89 14.19
CA MET A 189 1.10 -16.25 13.68
C MET A 189 0.80 -16.32 12.19
N TYR A 190 -0.20 -15.60 11.70
CA TYR A 190 -0.54 -15.60 10.27
C TYR A 190 0.59 -15.03 9.42
N MET A 191 1.24 -13.95 9.86
CA MET A 191 2.44 -13.40 9.22
C MET A 191 3.60 -14.40 9.21
N ALA A 192 3.81 -15.13 10.31
CA ALA A 192 4.83 -16.18 10.38
C ALA A 192 4.54 -17.33 9.39
N LEU A 193 3.28 -17.74 9.24
CA LEU A 193 2.89 -18.75 8.26
C LEU A 193 3.13 -18.27 6.82
N ILE A 194 2.86 -17.01 6.52
CA ILE A 194 3.17 -16.43 5.21
C ILE A 194 4.68 -16.43 4.98
N ALA A 195 5.47 -16.03 5.98
CA ALA A 195 6.93 -16.00 5.88
C ALA A 195 7.55 -17.41 5.76
N SER A 196 6.88 -18.43 6.29
CA SER A 196 7.31 -19.83 6.20
C SER A 196 6.72 -20.58 5.01
N MET A 197 6.02 -19.87 4.12
CA MET A 197 5.40 -20.45 2.94
C MET A 197 6.46 -21.16 2.10
N GLU A 198 6.54 -22.50 2.26
CA GLU A 198 7.36 -23.32 1.39
C GLU A 198 6.64 -23.56 0.06
N ASN A 199 7.43 -23.70 -0.93
CA ASN A 199 7.15 -23.81 -2.36
C ASN A 199 6.22 -24.94 -2.77
N THR A 200 4.98 -24.98 -2.36
CA THR A 200 4.07 -26.05 -2.76
C THR A 200 3.14 -25.72 -3.92
N ALA A 201 2.96 -24.45 -4.26
CA ALA A 201 2.04 -24.06 -5.34
C ALA A 201 2.56 -22.96 -6.27
N THR A 202 3.35 -22.04 -5.79
CA THR A 202 4.10 -21.11 -6.64
C THR A 202 5.54 -21.60 -6.69
N LYS A 203 6.01 -21.96 -7.88
CA LYS A 203 7.36 -22.56 -8.09
C LYS A 203 8.49 -21.61 -7.68
N ASN A 204 8.54 -21.08 -6.52
CA ASN A 204 9.57 -20.20 -5.97
C ASN A 204 9.01 -18.91 -5.31
N PRO A 205 8.38 -18.97 -4.12
CA PRO A 205 7.97 -17.77 -3.41
C PRO A 205 9.18 -16.90 -3.04
N PRO A 206 8.99 -15.61 -2.79
CA PRO A 206 10.06 -14.75 -2.30
C PRO A 206 10.51 -15.21 -0.93
N THR A 207 11.81 -15.14 -0.66
CA THR A 207 12.28 -15.29 0.71
C THR A 207 11.69 -14.17 1.56
N THR A 208 10.89 -14.54 2.55
CA THR A 208 10.08 -13.58 3.30
C THR A 208 10.43 -13.59 4.77
N TYR A 209 10.53 -12.40 5.36
CA TYR A 209 10.64 -12.20 6.80
C TYR A 209 9.43 -11.43 7.31
N ALA A 210 8.92 -11.78 8.49
CA ALA A 210 7.83 -11.07 9.13
C ALA A 210 8.25 -10.52 10.49
N PHE A 211 8.10 -9.22 10.68
CA PHE A 211 8.19 -8.59 11.98
C PHE A 211 6.92 -8.85 12.80
N SER A 212 7.07 -8.86 14.12
CA SER A 212 5.94 -8.85 15.05
C SER A 212 5.19 -7.51 14.97
N THR A 213 3.90 -7.52 15.29
CA THR A 213 3.02 -6.34 15.46
C THR A 213 3.60 -5.29 16.42
N PHE A 214 4.51 -5.67 17.31
CA PHE A 214 5.16 -4.75 18.25
C PHE A 214 6.40 -4.05 17.68
N PHE A 215 6.78 -4.33 16.44
CA PHE A 215 8.04 -3.80 15.88
C PHE A 215 8.00 -2.27 15.79
N ILE A 216 7.01 -1.70 15.09
CA ILE A 216 6.92 -0.24 14.89
C ILE A 216 6.75 0.49 16.22
N SER A 217 5.86 0.05 17.10
CA SER A 217 5.67 0.68 18.41
C SER A 217 6.93 0.64 19.29
N SER A 218 7.75 -0.41 19.15
CA SER A 218 9.06 -0.48 19.83
C SER A 218 10.09 0.43 19.17
N LEU A 219 10.06 0.57 17.85
CA LEU A 219 10.92 1.48 17.10
C LEU A 219 10.61 2.94 17.44
N GLU A 220 9.33 3.33 17.44
CA GLU A 220 8.88 4.68 17.79
C GLU A 220 9.23 5.04 19.24
N SER A 221 8.99 4.13 20.18
CA SER A 221 9.16 4.42 21.61
C SER A 221 10.60 4.36 22.09
N LYS A 222 11.46 3.50 21.50
CA LYS A 222 12.81 3.20 21.98
C LYS A 222 13.90 3.41 20.92
N GLY A 223 13.51 3.84 19.73
CA GLY A 223 14.42 3.99 18.60
C GLY A 223 15.03 2.66 18.14
N TYR A 224 16.03 2.75 17.28
CA TYR A 224 16.74 1.60 16.74
C TYR A 224 17.30 0.65 17.82
N GLU A 225 17.83 1.19 18.91
CA GLU A 225 18.40 0.39 20.01
C GLU A 225 17.37 -0.54 20.66
N GLY A 226 16.09 -0.15 20.66
CA GLY A 226 14.98 -0.98 21.17
C GLY A 226 14.69 -2.21 20.32
N VAL A 227 14.98 -2.16 19.02
CA VAL A 227 14.70 -3.23 18.05
C VAL A 227 15.95 -3.89 17.47
N ARG A 228 17.14 -3.34 17.70
CA ARG A 228 18.40 -3.82 17.17
C ARG A 228 18.63 -5.32 17.34
N ARG A 229 18.18 -5.90 18.46
CA ARG A 229 18.36 -7.32 18.77
C ARG A 229 17.36 -8.25 18.07
N TRP A 230 16.32 -7.71 17.46
CA TRP A 230 15.27 -8.53 16.84
C TRP A 230 15.79 -9.30 15.63
N THR A 231 16.72 -8.70 14.90
CA THR A 231 17.36 -9.27 13.71
C THR A 231 18.77 -9.83 13.98
N ARG A 232 19.18 -9.97 15.26
CA ARG A 232 20.58 -10.38 15.61
C ARG A 232 21.02 -11.72 15.04
N ARG A 233 20.07 -12.61 14.69
CA ARG A 233 20.34 -13.98 14.21
C ARG A 233 20.13 -14.13 12.72
N ILE A 234 19.74 -13.07 12.05
CA ILE A 234 19.43 -13.08 10.62
C ILE A 234 20.14 -11.91 9.94
N ASN A 235 20.34 -12.04 8.65
CA ASN A 235 20.65 -10.90 7.78
C ASN A 235 19.35 -10.46 7.09
N LEU A 236 18.76 -9.33 7.53
CA LEU A 236 17.50 -8.84 6.98
C LEU A 236 17.59 -8.57 5.47
N PHE A 237 18.76 -8.13 5.00
CA PHE A 237 19.01 -7.79 3.58
C PHE A 237 19.15 -9.02 2.68
N SER A 238 19.15 -10.24 3.22
CA SER A 238 19.11 -11.48 2.43
C SER A 238 17.68 -11.90 2.05
N TYR A 239 16.67 -11.27 2.65
CA TYR A 239 15.27 -11.50 2.31
C TYR A 239 14.84 -10.62 1.13
N GLU A 240 13.90 -11.09 0.33
CA GLU A 240 13.36 -10.34 -0.78
C GLU A 240 12.15 -9.51 -0.35
N LEU A 241 11.37 -10.03 0.60
CA LEU A 241 10.15 -9.40 1.11
C LEU A 241 10.16 -9.36 2.63
N VAL A 242 9.83 -8.21 3.21
CA VAL A 242 9.64 -8.06 4.66
C VAL A 242 8.24 -7.55 4.96
N LEU A 243 7.52 -8.25 5.83
CA LEU A 243 6.17 -7.92 6.28
C LEU A 243 6.23 -7.21 7.62
N ILE A 244 5.56 -6.07 7.74
CA ILE A 244 5.49 -5.28 8.97
C ILE A 244 4.03 -4.91 9.23
N PRO A 245 3.28 -5.68 10.00
CA PRO A 245 1.96 -5.28 10.47
C PRO A 245 2.10 -4.13 11.47
N ILE A 246 1.34 -3.06 11.27
CA ILE A 246 1.41 -1.84 12.08
C ILE A 246 0.06 -1.60 12.74
N HIS A 247 0.06 -1.45 14.07
CA HIS A 247 -1.11 -1.08 14.85
C HIS A 247 -1.14 0.42 15.09
N VAL A 248 -2.05 1.11 14.41
CA VAL A 248 -2.22 2.57 14.52
C VAL A 248 -3.44 2.85 15.40
N ARG A 249 -3.22 3.05 16.70
CA ARG A 249 -4.29 3.28 17.69
C ARG A 249 -5.30 2.11 17.73
N VAL A 250 -6.36 2.19 16.92
CA VAL A 250 -7.46 1.21 16.84
C VAL A 250 -7.55 0.58 15.44
N HIS A 251 -6.55 0.73 14.63
CA HIS A 251 -6.54 0.33 13.22
C HIS A 251 -5.27 -0.46 12.86
N TRP A 252 -5.39 -1.43 11.95
CA TRP A 252 -4.29 -2.20 11.41
C TRP A 252 -4.00 -1.78 9.98
N ILE A 253 -2.73 -1.54 9.69
CA ILE A 253 -2.20 -1.34 8.33
C ILE A 253 -1.02 -2.29 8.10
N LEU A 254 -0.62 -2.44 6.85
CA LEU A 254 0.54 -3.24 6.47
C LEU A 254 1.59 -2.38 5.79
N ALA A 255 2.83 -2.46 6.26
CA ALA A 255 3.98 -2.04 5.49
C ALA A 255 4.71 -3.26 4.92
N LEU A 256 5.16 -3.16 3.69
CA LEU A 256 5.93 -4.16 2.97
C LEU A 256 7.25 -3.55 2.52
N ILE A 257 8.35 -4.24 2.74
CA ILE A 257 9.65 -3.86 2.16
C ILE A 257 9.96 -4.80 1.02
N ASP A 258 10.03 -4.28 -0.18
CA ASP A 258 10.58 -4.96 -1.35
C ASP A 258 12.07 -4.62 -1.43
N MET A 259 12.91 -5.53 -0.98
CA MET A 259 14.36 -5.31 -0.91
C MET A 259 15.00 -5.20 -2.31
N LYS A 260 14.48 -5.95 -3.27
CA LYS A 260 14.98 -5.93 -4.66
C LYS A 260 14.66 -4.62 -5.35
N GLN A 261 13.44 -4.12 -5.14
CA GLN A 261 12.98 -2.87 -5.75
C GLN A 261 13.36 -1.63 -4.92
N LYS A 262 13.90 -1.82 -3.71
CA LYS A 262 14.20 -0.75 -2.74
C LYS A 262 12.96 0.12 -2.47
N THR A 263 11.83 -0.54 -2.21
CA THR A 263 10.54 0.13 -2.06
C THR A 263 9.89 -0.26 -0.75
N VAL A 264 9.34 0.72 -0.03
CA VAL A 264 8.44 0.51 1.10
C VAL A 264 7.03 0.81 0.63
N VAL A 265 6.16 -0.20 0.62
CA VAL A 265 4.76 -0.09 0.20
C VAL A 265 3.87 -0.13 1.42
N LEU A 266 2.98 0.85 1.53
CA LEU A 266 2.02 0.98 2.62
C LEU A 266 0.62 0.67 2.08
N LEU A 267 -0.09 -0.23 2.77
CA LEU A 267 -1.40 -0.73 2.40
C LEU A 267 -2.36 -0.48 3.57
N ASP A 268 -3.38 0.34 3.31
CA ASP A 268 -4.39 0.73 4.29
C ASP A 268 -5.80 0.47 3.73
N SER A 269 -6.57 -0.35 4.43
CA SER A 269 -7.93 -0.71 4.05
C SER A 269 -8.98 0.40 4.28
N LEU A 270 -8.60 1.50 4.91
CA LEU A 270 -9.41 2.73 5.02
C LEU A 270 -9.02 3.80 4.00
N GLY A 271 -8.03 3.54 3.13
CA GLY A 271 -7.60 4.48 2.09
C GLY A 271 -6.86 5.71 2.62
N GLY A 272 -6.42 5.69 3.88
CA GLY A 272 -5.75 6.82 4.53
C GLY A 272 -4.36 7.10 3.92
N ARG A 273 -4.08 8.37 3.65
CA ARG A 273 -2.74 8.83 3.21
C ARG A 273 -1.82 9.20 4.39
N HIS A 274 -2.17 8.77 5.60
CA HIS A 274 -1.47 9.21 6.83
C HIS A 274 -0.33 8.28 7.24
N SER A 275 -0.04 7.26 6.44
CA SER A 275 0.95 6.23 6.76
C SER A 275 2.37 6.52 6.28
N HIS A 276 2.57 7.54 5.46
CA HIS A 276 3.85 7.87 4.82
C HIS A 276 5.03 8.01 5.81
N HIS A 277 4.78 8.55 7.01
CA HIS A 277 5.81 8.68 8.05
C HIS A 277 6.38 7.32 8.49
N TYR A 278 5.57 6.25 8.51
CA TYR A 278 6.08 4.90 8.79
C TYR A 278 7.06 4.42 7.73
N GLY A 279 6.84 4.79 6.47
CA GLY A 279 7.79 4.51 5.39
C GLY A 279 9.15 5.17 5.64
N LEU A 280 9.17 6.43 6.09
CA LEU A 280 10.39 7.14 6.44
C LEU A 280 11.10 6.50 7.63
N GLU A 281 10.37 6.12 8.68
CA GLU A 281 10.91 5.44 9.86
C GLU A 281 11.50 4.07 9.51
N ILE A 282 10.84 3.32 8.62
CA ILE A 282 11.33 2.03 8.13
C ILE A 282 12.62 2.20 7.33
N ILE A 283 12.72 3.19 6.45
CA ILE A 283 13.95 3.46 5.68
C ILE A 283 15.09 3.87 6.62
N GLU A 284 14.81 4.71 7.62
CA GLU A 284 15.82 5.08 8.62
C GLU A 284 16.25 3.88 9.49
N TYR A 285 15.31 2.99 9.84
CA TYR A 285 15.63 1.73 10.49
C TYR A 285 16.56 0.87 9.61
N LEU A 286 16.26 0.70 8.33
CA LEU A 286 17.09 -0.05 7.39
C LEU A 286 18.49 0.55 7.27
N ARG A 287 18.60 1.86 7.21
CA ARG A 287 19.89 2.56 7.18
C ARG A 287 20.73 2.24 8.41
N ARG A 288 20.14 2.27 9.61
CA ARG A 288 20.82 1.93 10.87
C ARG A 288 21.15 0.45 10.97
N GLU A 289 20.25 -0.42 10.57
CA GLU A 289 20.45 -1.87 10.55
C GLU A 289 21.60 -2.25 9.62
N HIS A 290 21.67 -1.60 8.44
CA HIS A 290 22.78 -1.79 7.51
C HIS A 290 24.12 -1.33 8.12
N ALA A 291 24.15 -0.15 8.73
CA ALA A 291 25.37 0.38 9.35
C ALA A 291 25.86 -0.47 10.53
N ASP A 292 24.93 -1.06 11.31
CA ASP A 292 25.28 -1.92 12.45
C ASP A 292 25.83 -3.30 12.03
N LYS A 293 25.30 -3.88 10.95
CA LYS A 293 25.60 -5.27 10.55
C LYS A 293 26.57 -5.41 9.40
N HIS A 294 26.67 -4.42 8.55
CA HIS A 294 27.59 -4.41 7.42
C HIS A 294 28.71 -3.41 7.71
N SER A 295 29.96 -3.88 7.75
CA SER A 295 31.11 -2.99 7.88
C SER A 295 31.10 -1.96 6.76
N THR A 296 31.59 -0.75 7.04
CA THR A 296 31.57 0.51 6.27
C THR A 296 31.98 0.47 4.78
N LYS A 297 32.12 -0.69 4.17
CA LYS A 297 32.49 -0.84 2.76
C LYS A 297 31.37 -0.53 1.76
N PHE A 298 30.12 -0.54 2.20
CA PHE A 298 28.97 -0.21 1.35
C PHE A 298 28.11 0.81 2.09
N SER A 299 27.93 1.99 1.47
CA SER A 299 27.00 3.00 1.99
C SER A 299 25.56 2.61 1.64
N PHE A 300 24.67 2.62 2.64
CA PHE A 300 23.24 2.56 2.40
C PHE A 300 22.79 3.92 1.85
N ASN A 301 22.33 3.95 0.61
CA ASN A 301 21.83 5.16 -0.01
C ASN A 301 20.31 5.25 0.15
N THR A 302 19.84 6.16 0.99
CA THR A 302 18.40 6.41 1.25
C THR A 302 17.68 6.94 0.02
N ASP A 303 18.36 7.68 -0.87
CA ASP A 303 17.76 8.29 -2.06
C ASP A 303 17.35 7.26 -3.14
N GLU A 304 17.85 6.02 -3.00
CA GLU A 304 17.45 4.91 -3.86
C GLU A 304 16.14 4.24 -3.40
N TRP A 305 15.66 4.58 -2.20
CA TRP A 305 14.44 4.00 -1.63
C TRP A 305 13.23 4.84 -1.96
N GLN A 306 12.14 4.16 -2.29
CA GLN A 306 10.86 4.79 -2.58
C GLN A 306 9.81 4.37 -1.54
N ILE A 307 8.94 5.31 -1.20
CA ILE A 307 7.76 5.02 -0.36
C ILE A 307 6.53 5.15 -1.25
N ILE A 308 5.70 4.13 -1.26
CA ILE A 308 4.47 4.07 -2.03
C ILE A 308 3.29 3.89 -1.07
N ASP A 309 2.51 4.94 -0.86
CA ASP A 309 1.19 4.85 -0.24
C ASP A 309 0.20 4.38 -1.30
N ARG A 310 -0.10 3.09 -1.30
CA ARG A 310 -0.91 2.48 -2.34
C ARG A 310 -2.40 2.68 -2.07
N CYS A 311 -3.02 3.59 -2.81
CA CYS A 311 -4.44 3.94 -2.66
C CYS A 311 -5.40 2.98 -3.40
N ASN A 312 -4.95 2.34 -4.49
CA ASN A 312 -5.78 1.41 -5.25
C ASN A 312 -5.68 -0.02 -4.68
N VAL A 313 -6.27 -0.22 -3.53
CA VAL A 313 -6.33 -1.50 -2.80
C VAL A 313 -7.78 -1.80 -2.40
N PRO A 314 -8.17 -3.07 -2.22
CA PRO A 314 -9.47 -3.41 -1.67
C PRO A 314 -9.68 -2.74 -0.32
N GLN A 315 -10.81 -2.07 -0.13
CA GLN A 315 -11.11 -1.32 1.08
C GLN A 315 -12.15 -2.01 1.94
N GLN A 316 -12.06 -1.84 3.26
CA GLN A 316 -13.06 -2.33 4.20
C GLN A 316 -14.31 -1.45 4.16
N ASN A 317 -15.46 -2.07 4.39
CA ASN A 317 -16.76 -1.39 4.47
C ASN A 317 -17.36 -1.39 5.89
N ASN A 318 -16.56 -1.76 6.89
CA ASN A 318 -16.98 -1.81 8.30
C ASN A 318 -15.79 -1.48 9.22
N GLY A 319 -16.04 -1.31 10.50
CA GLY A 319 -15.05 -0.94 11.51
C GLY A 319 -14.25 -2.11 12.10
N SER A 320 -14.25 -3.30 11.51
CA SER A 320 -13.71 -4.49 12.19
C SER A 320 -12.73 -5.33 11.37
N ASP A 321 -12.69 -5.17 10.05
CA ASP A 321 -11.95 -6.06 9.16
C ASP A 321 -10.50 -5.64 8.89
N CYS A 322 -10.02 -4.51 9.44
CA CYS A 322 -8.66 -4.00 9.17
C CYS A 322 -7.57 -5.05 9.38
N GLY A 323 -7.61 -5.82 10.48
CA GLY A 323 -6.65 -6.88 10.73
C GLY A 323 -6.75 -8.03 9.72
N VAL A 324 -7.96 -8.34 9.24
CA VAL A 324 -8.15 -9.34 8.19
C VAL A 324 -7.57 -8.84 6.88
N PHE A 325 -7.86 -7.59 6.49
CA PHE A 325 -7.27 -6.96 5.30
C PHE A 325 -5.75 -6.96 5.35
N THR A 326 -5.15 -6.57 6.48
CA THR A 326 -3.69 -6.61 6.69
C THR A 326 -3.13 -8.01 6.39
N CYS A 327 -3.77 -9.06 6.89
CA CYS A 327 -3.37 -10.44 6.63
C CYS A 327 -3.57 -10.85 5.16
N GLN A 328 -4.67 -10.45 4.53
CA GLN A 328 -4.95 -10.79 3.13
C GLN A 328 -4.04 -10.03 2.16
N TYR A 329 -3.71 -8.76 2.44
CA TYR A 329 -2.69 -8.02 1.68
C TYR A 329 -1.33 -8.74 1.72
N ALA A 330 -0.86 -9.08 2.93
CA ALA A 330 0.42 -9.79 3.10
C ALA A 330 0.44 -11.11 2.32
N ARG A 331 -0.65 -11.89 2.42
CA ARG A 331 -0.80 -13.16 1.69
C ARG A 331 -0.75 -12.97 0.18
N SER A 332 -1.58 -12.08 -0.37
CA SER A 332 -1.64 -11.83 -1.81
C SER A 332 -0.30 -11.32 -2.34
N CYS A 333 0.35 -10.40 -1.62
CA CYS A 333 1.67 -9.90 -2.01
C CYS A 333 2.72 -11.01 -2.02
N ALA A 334 2.80 -11.85 -0.98
CA ALA A 334 3.77 -12.93 -0.92
C ALA A 334 3.51 -14.01 -1.99
N GLN A 335 2.25 -14.40 -2.22
CA GLN A 335 1.88 -15.42 -3.22
C GLN A 335 2.11 -14.95 -4.66
N ASN A 336 1.90 -13.66 -4.93
CA ASN A 336 1.93 -13.13 -6.29
C ASN A 336 3.22 -12.34 -6.61
N TYR A 337 4.15 -12.24 -5.65
CA TYR A 337 5.38 -11.47 -5.82
C TYR A 337 6.15 -11.80 -7.10
N ARG A 338 6.36 -13.11 -7.35
CA ARG A 338 7.11 -13.57 -8.53
C ARG A 338 6.41 -13.30 -9.84
N TYR A 339 5.08 -13.23 -9.82
CA TYR A 339 4.30 -12.93 -11.01
C TYR A 339 4.39 -11.46 -11.39
N TYR A 340 4.24 -10.57 -10.40
CA TYR A 340 4.28 -9.12 -10.64
C TYR A 340 5.69 -8.52 -10.60
N GLY A 341 6.66 -9.19 -9.97
CA GLY A 341 8.03 -8.73 -9.82
C GLY A 341 8.22 -7.56 -8.85
N SER A 342 7.13 -7.04 -8.29
CA SER A 342 7.10 -5.94 -7.32
C SER A 342 5.83 -6.02 -6.48
N VAL A 343 5.91 -5.73 -5.19
CA VAL A 343 4.72 -5.67 -4.32
C VAL A 343 3.83 -4.47 -4.61
N ALA A 344 4.36 -3.43 -5.24
CA ALA A 344 3.59 -2.26 -5.63
C ALA A 344 2.58 -2.56 -6.75
N ASP A 345 2.86 -3.57 -7.59
CA ASP A 345 2.07 -3.91 -8.76
C ASP A 345 1.11 -5.10 -8.53
N VAL A 346 1.19 -5.76 -7.35
CA VAL A 346 0.34 -6.92 -7.06
C VAL A 346 -1.13 -6.54 -7.10
N GLU A 347 -1.92 -7.24 -7.89
CA GLU A 347 -3.37 -7.17 -7.86
C GLU A 347 -3.93 -8.10 -6.78
N PHE A 348 -4.96 -7.66 -6.10
CA PHE A 348 -5.59 -8.42 -5.00
C PHE A 348 -6.75 -9.26 -5.52
N ASP A 349 -6.83 -10.50 -5.08
CA ASP A 349 -7.84 -11.49 -5.46
C ASP A 349 -9.10 -11.45 -4.57
N PHE A 350 -9.23 -10.44 -3.72
CA PHE A 350 -10.31 -10.32 -2.74
C PHE A 350 -10.91 -8.92 -2.68
N THR A 351 -12.08 -8.83 -2.10
CA THR A 351 -12.83 -7.60 -1.80
C THR A 351 -13.36 -7.63 -0.38
N SER A 352 -14.04 -6.60 0.07
CA SER A 352 -14.72 -6.59 1.37
C SER A 352 -15.79 -7.68 1.51
N ALA A 353 -16.41 -8.10 0.41
CA ALA A 353 -17.41 -9.18 0.41
C ALA A 353 -16.82 -10.55 0.76
N ASP A 354 -15.53 -10.75 0.56
CA ASP A 354 -14.85 -12.02 0.81
C ASP A 354 -14.36 -12.17 2.25
N MET A 355 -14.45 -11.10 3.08
CA MET A 355 -13.90 -11.12 4.44
C MET A 355 -14.51 -12.18 5.36
N PRO A 356 -15.81 -12.50 5.32
CA PRO A 356 -16.35 -13.61 6.11
C PRO A 356 -15.72 -14.96 5.75
N ASP A 357 -15.44 -15.22 4.48
CA ASP A 357 -14.76 -16.44 4.02
C ASP A 357 -13.27 -16.40 4.32
N ALA A 358 -12.63 -15.23 4.23
CA ALA A 358 -11.24 -15.02 4.64
C ALA A 358 -11.03 -15.37 6.12
N ARG A 359 -11.92 -14.94 7.01
CA ARG A 359 -11.87 -15.25 8.44
C ARG A 359 -11.95 -16.75 8.71
N ARG A 360 -12.85 -17.49 8.01
CA ARG A 360 -12.94 -18.95 8.10
C ARG A 360 -11.68 -19.62 7.56
N ARG A 361 -11.16 -19.15 6.44
CA ARG A 361 -9.92 -19.65 5.84
C ARG A 361 -8.74 -19.43 6.78
N MET A 362 -8.60 -18.26 7.38
CA MET A 362 -7.55 -18.00 8.37
C MET A 362 -7.63 -18.95 9.56
N ALA A 363 -8.83 -19.21 10.09
CA ALA A 363 -8.99 -20.18 11.18
C ALA A 363 -8.50 -21.59 10.79
N TYR A 364 -8.81 -22.03 9.59
CA TYR A 364 -8.36 -23.31 9.06
C TYR A 364 -6.83 -23.34 8.84
N GLU A 365 -6.27 -22.30 8.24
CA GLU A 365 -4.82 -22.18 7.96
C GLU A 365 -4.00 -22.11 9.25
N LEU A 366 -4.47 -21.39 10.28
CA LEU A 366 -3.86 -21.37 11.61
C LEU A 366 -3.87 -22.78 12.25
N HIS A 367 -4.97 -23.52 12.11
CA HIS A 367 -5.08 -24.89 12.60
C HIS A 367 -4.12 -25.84 11.87
N LYS A 368 -3.96 -25.67 10.59
CA LYS A 368 -3.03 -26.49 9.78
C LYS A 368 -1.58 -26.02 9.88
N ALA A 369 -1.34 -24.85 10.48
CA ALA A 369 -0.05 -24.15 10.47
C ALA A 369 0.54 -24.06 9.04
N SER A 370 -0.31 -23.79 8.05
CA SER A 370 0.09 -23.70 6.64
C SER A 370 -0.89 -22.82 5.87
N ILE A 371 -0.36 -21.97 5.01
CA ILE A 371 -1.15 -21.17 4.07
C ILE A 371 -1.58 -22.05 2.90
N LEU A 372 -2.87 -22.02 2.58
CA LEU A 372 -3.40 -22.75 1.44
C LEU A 372 -2.88 -22.15 0.13
N PRO A 373 -2.49 -22.97 -0.85
CA PRO A 373 -2.08 -22.48 -2.16
C PRO A 373 -3.26 -21.80 -2.89
N PRO A 374 -3.01 -20.88 -3.83
CA PRO A 374 -4.06 -20.38 -4.72
C PRO A 374 -4.69 -21.55 -5.49
N LEU A 375 -5.91 -21.37 -5.96
CA LEU A 375 -6.54 -22.34 -6.88
C LEU A 375 -5.75 -22.32 -8.19
N SER A 376 -5.36 -23.50 -8.65
CA SER A 376 -4.70 -23.71 -9.94
C SER A 376 -5.65 -23.44 -11.11
#